data_d27cc334fc351a261cad255b7ea87bdd
#
_entry.id   d27cc334fc351a261cad255b7ea87bdd
#
_cell.length_a   1.000
_cell.length_b   1.000
_cell.length_c   1.000
_cell.angle_alpha   90.00
_cell.angle_beta   90.00
_cell.angle_gamma   90.00
#
_symmetry.space_group_name_H-M   'P 1'
#
loop_
_entity.id
_entity.type
_entity.pdbx_description
1 polymer ?
#
loop_
_entity_poly.entity_id
_entity_poly.type
_entity_poly.pdbx_seq_one_letter_code
_entity_poly.pdbx_strand_id
1 'polypeptide(L)'
;TEDADGDGDPTNEIGITNAASSGLLSGDLRHILSPFGTMVSRDGNYMGLNGEGKPVFMPMEENYKEAVKWMRQLWEEGVVDPEYFTQDGSMQTAKQQADGGSQVGLIFGWTADAQVGPNVDQFKTLEAVEGYDGNHYVEAATNYLDISDRELMISKDCKDPDTLLKWADEFYTDLASLQTFYGTIGSQITDNGDGTYNVDVPSDGSSLDTSAWSNSLRDFGPKYMNEDFYDKVSLPEDQGDGIKLADD
;
A
#
# COMPACT_ATOMS: atom_id res chain seq x y z
N THR A 1 -7.54 22.71 -18.42
CA THR A 1 -6.53 21.81 -17.84
C THR A 1 -5.16 22.41 -18.08
N GLU A 2 -4.31 22.40 -17.08
CA GLU A 2 -2.91 22.78 -17.20
C GLU A 2 -2.13 21.55 -17.68
N ASP A 3 -1.09 21.75 -18.48
CA ASP A 3 -0.12 20.73 -18.85
C ASP A 3 0.74 20.43 -17.61
N ALA A 4 0.32 19.47 -16.83
CA ALA A 4 0.89 19.20 -15.50
C ALA A 4 2.17 18.37 -15.56
N ASP A 5 2.31 17.48 -16.54
CA ASP A 5 3.53 16.70 -16.77
C ASP A 5 4.57 17.46 -17.61
N GLY A 6 4.17 18.55 -18.29
CA GLY A 6 5.05 19.42 -19.06
C GLY A 6 5.44 18.87 -20.43
N ASP A 7 4.71 17.90 -20.96
CA ASP A 7 4.98 17.27 -22.26
C ASP A 7 4.52 18.14 -23.47
N GLY A 8 3.74 19.18 -23.20
CA GLY A 8 3.20 20.13 -24.18
C GLY A 8 1.81 19.78 -24.70
N ASP A 9 1.16 18.76 -24.16
CA ASP A 9 -0.21 18.35 -24.52
C ASP A 9 -1.15 18.37 -23.31
N PRO A 10 -1.82 19.49 -23.01
CA PRO A 10 -2.72 19.58 -21.86
C PRO A 10 -4.02 18.78 -22.01
N THR A 11 -4.12 17.93 -23.02
CA THR A 11 -5.33 17.13 -23.28
C THR A 11 -5.20 15.67 -22.83
N ASN A 12 -4.00 15.23 -22.47
CA ASN A 12 -3.72 13.87 -22.01
C ASN A 12 -3.72 13.73 -20.48
N GLU A 13 -3.95 14.82 -19.76
CA GLU A 13 -3.97 14.87 -18.30
C GLU A 13 -5.16 14.09 -17.71
N ILE A 14 -4.85 13.20 -16.80
CA ILE A 14 -5.81 12.35 -16.10
C ILE A 14 -5.80 12.70 -14.61
N GLY A 15 -6.93 13.11 -14.07
CA GLY A 15 -7.01 13.39 -12.63
C GLY A 15 -6.87 12.10 -11.80
N ILE A 16 -7.65 11.08 -12.14
CA ILE A 16 -7.73 9.82 -11.39
C ILE A 16 -7.85 8.66 -12.38
N THR A 17 -7.06 7.61 -12.20
CA THR A 17 -7.13 6.37 -12.98
C THR A 17 -7.22 5.13 -12.11
N ASN A 18 -7.61 3.99 -12.68
CA ASN A 18 -7.67 2.69 -12.03
C ASN A 18 -7.62 1.56 -13.07
N ALA A 19 -7.33 0.34 -12.64
CA ALA A 19 -7.45 -0.85 -13.47
C ALA A 19 -8.75 -1.61 -13.18
N ALA A 20 -9.41 -2.10 -14.21
CA ALA A 20 -10.65 -2.86 -14.10
C ALA A 20 -10.52 -4.14 -13.23
N SER A 21 -9.33 -4.73 -13.20
CA SER A 21 -9.02 -5.91 -12.37
C SER A 21 -9.07 -5.63 -10.86
N SER A 22 -8.98 -4.36 -10.45
CA SER A 22 -9.06 -3.96 -9.05
C SER A 22 -10.49 -4.00 -8.49
N GLY A 23 -11.50 -4.21 -9.36
CA GLY A 23 -12.91 -4.22 -8.96
C GLY A 23 -13.49 -2.83 -8.71
N LEU A 24 -14.82 -2.75 -8.69
CA LEU A 24 -15.54 -1.47 -8.57
C LEU A 24 -15.34 -0.73 -7.26
N LEU A 25 -14.99 -1.44 -6.20
CA LEU A 25 -14.85 -0.88 -4.84
C LEU A 25 -13.59 -1.40 -4.12
N SER A 26 -12.72 -2.07 -4.81
CA SER A 26 -11.39 -2.42 -4.32
C SER A 26 -10.36 -1.41 -4.81
N GLY A 27 -9.29 -1.25 -4.09
CA GLY A 27 -8.23 -0.33 -4.47
C GLY A 27 -8.63 1.14 -4.33
N ASP A 28 -8.35 1.89 -5.35
CA ASP A 28 -8.32 3.36 -5.33
C ASP A 28 -9.66 4.01 -4.98
N LEU A 29 -10.78 3.43 -5.42
CA LEU A 29 -12.10 4.03 -5.20
C LEU A 29 -12.47 4.12 -3.71
N ARG A 30 -12.00 3.20 -2.87
CA ARG A 30 -12.21 3.24 -1.41
C ARG A 30 -11.67 4.53 -0.81
N HIS A 31 -10.44 4.86 -1.20
CA HIS A 31 -9.73 6.03 -0.67
C HIS A 31 -10.35 7.33 -1.19
N ILE A 32 -10.76 7.36 -2.45
CA ILE A 32 -11.44 8.52 -3.05
C ILE A 32 -12.77 8.82 -2.33
N LEU A 33 -13.50 7.80 -1.92
CA LEU A 33 -14.79 7.95 -1.26
C LEU A 33 -14.68 8.14 0.27
N SER A 34 -13.50 7.95 0.86
CA SER A 34 -13.29 8.07 2.31
C SER A 34 -13.72 9.40 2.90
N PRO A 35 -13.54 10.59 2.25
CA PRO A 35 -14.00 11.86 2.80
C PRO A 35 -15.51 11.95 3.08
N PHE A 36 -16.28 11.02 2.54
CA PHE A 36 -17.70 10.89 2.85
C PHE A 36 -18.00 9.99 4.05
N GLY A 37 -16.97 9.53 4.78
CA GLY A 37 -17.14 8.59 5.88
C GLY A 37 -17.49 7.18 5.42
N THR A 38 -17.22 6.85 4.16
CA THR A 38 -17.52 5.53 3.58
C THR A 38 -16.27 4.68 3.57
N MET A 39 -15.97 4.06 4.69
CA MET A 39 -14.84 3.15 4.82
C MET A 39 -15.27 1.74 4.42
N VAL A 40 -14.78 1.26 3.29
CA VAL A 40 -14.98 -0.11 2.82
C VAL A 40 -13.78 -0.95 3.21
N SER A 41 -14.00 -2.12 3.82
CA SER A 41 -12.91 -2.98 4.25
C SER A 41 -12.07 -3.46 3.06
N ARG A 42 -10.78 -3.65 3.29
CA ARG A 42 -9.81 -4.14 2.31
C ARG A 42 -10.23 -5.46 1.64
N ASP A 43 -10.95 -6.30 2.36
CA ASP A 43 -11.34 -7.64 1.91
C ASP A 43 -12.57 -7.65 0.99
N GLY A 44 -13.04 -6.49 0.56
CA GLY A 44 -14.08 -6.38 -0.47
C GLY A 44 -15.48 -6.77 -0.04
N ASN A 45 -15.74 -6.92 1.26
CA ASN A 45 -17.06 -7.35 1.78
C ASN A 45 -18.08 -6.22 1.80
N TYR A 46 -17.68 -4.99 1.44
CA TYR A 46 -18.51 -3.79 1.54
C TYR A 46 -19.07 -3.51 2.94
N MET A 47 -18.52 -4.17 3.94
CA MET A 47 -18.87 -3.94 5.34
C MET A 47 -17.94 -2.88 5.91
N GLY A 48 -18.50 -1.98 6.70
CA GLY A 48 -17.75 -0.97 7.43
C GLY A 48 -18.40 -0.70 8.77
N LEU A 49 -17.89 0.27 9.48
CA LEU A 49 -18.50 0.79 10.70
C LEU A 49 -19.11 2.16 10.40
N ASN A 50 -20.30 2.41 10.89
CA ASN A 50 -20.87 3.77 10.85
C ASN A 50 -20.28 4.64 11.97
N GLY A 51 -20.65 5.93 12.00
CA GLY A 51 -20.19 6.87 13.01
C GLY A 51 -20.53 6.51 14.47
N GLU A 52 -21.39 5.50 14.70
CA GLU A 52 -21.69 4.94 16.01
C GLU A 52 -20.90 3.66 16.34
N GLY A 53 -19.99 3.26 15.44
CA GLY A 53 -19.21 2.02 15.57
C GLY A 53 -20.02 0.75 15.30
N LYS A 54 -21.17 0.83 14.64
CA LYS A 54 -21.99 -0.34 14.28
C LYS A 54 -21.62 -0.85 12.90
N PRO A 55 -21.51 -2.19 12.71
CA PRO A 55 -21.33 -2.77 11.39
C PRO A 55 -22.51 -2.43 10.47
N VAL A 56 -22.20 -1.93 9.29
CA VAL A 56 -23.15 -1.59 8.24
C VAL A 56 -22.69 -2.12 6.90
N PHE A 57 -23.62 -2.34 5.98
CA PHE A 57 -23.30 -2.60 4.59
C PHE A 57 -23.22 -1.26 3.85
N MET A 58 -22.01 -0.79 3.62
CA MET A 58 -21.72 0.58 3.17
C MET A 58 -22.54 1.03 1.95
N PRO A 59 -22.79 0.21 0.91
CA PRO A 59 -23.60 0.63 -0.22
C PRO A 59 -25.06 1.01 0.10
N MET A 60 -25.54 0.68 1.28
CA MET A 60 -26.89 1.04 1.75
C MET A 60 -26.92 2.36 2.53
N GLU A 61 -25.77 2.93 2.85
CA GLU A 61 -25.67 4.18 3.60
C GLU A 61 -25.86 5.40 2.69
N GLU A 62 -26.54 6.46 3.19
CA GLU A 62 -26.78 7.68 2.43
C GLU A 62 -25.50 8.42 2.07
N ASN A 63 -24.50 8.45 2.93
CA ASN A 63 -23.20 9.04 2.65
C ASN A 63 -22.46 8.32 1.50
N TYR A 64 -22.59 7.01 1.37
CA TYR A 64 -22.08 6.27 0.22
C TYR A 64 -22.75 6.71 -1.09
N LYS A 65 -24.04 6.91 -1.07
CA LYS A 65 -24.78 7.42 -2.23
C LYS A 65 -24.32 8.83 -2.63
N GLU A 66 -24.07 9.71 -1.67
CA GLU A 66 -23.52 11.05 -1.96
C GLU A 66 -22.09 10.96 -2.51
N ALA A 67 -21.25 10.07 -1.99
CA ALA A 67 -19.93 9.80 -2.54
C ALA A 67 -19.98 9.33 -4.00
N VAL A 68 -20.89 8.42 -4.34
CA VAL A 68 -21.08 7.95 -5.73
C VAL A 68 -21.60 9.06 -6.65
N LYS A 69 -22.47 9.94 -6.16
CA LYS A 69 -22.91 11.11 -6.94
C LYS A 69 -21.75 12.07 -7.23
N TRP A 70 -20.91 12.30 -6.24
CA TRP A 70 -19.72 13.13 -6.41
C TRP A 70 -18.75 12.49 -7.41
N MET A 71 -18.50 11.18 -7.33
CA MET A 71 -17.67 10.47 -8.31
C MET A 71 -18.25 10.57 -9.73
N ARG A 72 -19.57 10.50 -9.87
CA ARG A 72 -20.24 10.73 -11.14
C ARG A 72 -19.99 12.14 -11.68
N GLN A 73 -20.02 13.16 -10.81
CA GLN A 73 -19.71 14.52 -11.19
C GLN A 73 -18.28 14.64 -11.73
N LEU A 74 -17.29 14.06 -11.04
CA LEU A 74 -15.89 14.03 -11.51
C LEU A 74 -15.76 13.35 -12.87
N TRP A 75 -16.55 12.30 -13.11
CA TRP A 75 -16.62 11.64 -14.42
C TRP A 75 -17.18 12.56 -15.51
N GLU A 76 -18.28 13.24 -15.22
CA GLU A 76 -18.93 14.19 -16.16
C GLU A 76 -18.02 15.40 -16.45
N GLU A 77 -17.18 15.80 -15.52
CA GLU A 77 -16.19 16.88 -15.66
C GLU A 77 -14.88 16.42 -16.34
N GLY A 78 -14.73 15.12 -16.63
CA GLY A 78 -13.54 14.59 -17.31
C GLY A 78 -12.31 14.45 -16.42
N VAL A 79 -12.47 14.47 -15.09
CA VAL A 79 -11.37 14.26 -14.13
C VAL A 79 -10.97 12.80 -14.05
N VAL A 80 -11.94 11.89 -14.28
CA VAL A 80 -11.71 10.45 -14.21
C VAL A 80 -11.35 9.90 -15.58
N ASP A 81 -10.33 9.05 -15.62
CA ASP A 81 -9.91 8.35 -16.83
C ASP A 81 -11.09 7.69 -17.55
N PRO A 82 -11.32 7.96 -18.83
CA PRO A 82 -12.39 7.29 -19.59
C PRO A 82 -12.27 5.76 -19.60
N GLU A 83 -11.07 5.25 -19.44
CA GLU A 83 -10.78 3.80 -19.41
C GLU A 83 -10.78 3.20 -18.01
N TYR A 84 -11.15 3.99 -16.99
CA TYR A 84 -11.14 3.61 -15.55
C TYR A 84 -11.73 2.23 -15.27
N PHE A 85 -12.79 1.84 -15.98
CA PHE A 85 -13.49 0.58 -15.78
C PHE A 85 -13.14 -0.51 -16.82
N THR A 86 -12.26 -0.21 -17.77
CA THR A 86 -12.01 -1.11 -18.92
C THR A 86 -10.56 -1.46 -19.12
N GLN A 87 -9.63 -0.63 -18.67
CA GLN A 87 -8.19 -0.88 -18.82
C GLN A 87 -7.68 -1.92 -17.83
N ASP A 88 -6.59 -2.57 -18.18
CA ASP A 88 -5.84 -3.46 -17.29
C ASP A 88 -4.74 -2.72 -16.50
N GLY A 89 -4.06 -3.46 -15.60
CA GLY A 89 -2.98 -2.88 -14.78
C GLY A 89 -1.78 -2.41 -15.60
N SER A 90 -1.50 -3.03 -16.76
CA SER A 90 -0.38 -2.60 -17.61
C SER A 90 -0.66 -1.25 -18.27
N MET A 91 -1.89 -1.02 -18.70
CA MET A 91 -2.33 0.26 -19.25
C MET A 91 -2.31 1.36 -18.18
N GLN A 92 -2.79 1.05 -16.98
CA GLN A 92 -2.69 1.96 -15.83
C GLN A 92 -1.24 2.34 -15.54
N THR A 93 -0.36 1.35 -15.40
CA THR A 93 1.06 1.58 -15.15
C THR A 93 1.72 2.42 -16.26
N ALA A 94 1.37 2.18 -17.52
CA ALA A 94 1.92 2.96 -18.63
C ALA A 94 1.55 4.46 -18.55
N LYS A 95 0.39 4.80 -18.03
CA LYS A 95 -0.03 6.20 -17.80
C LYS A 95 0.69 6.81 -16.59
N GLN A 96 0.87 6.04 -15.52
CA GLN A 96 1.54 6.48 -14.29
C GLN A 96 3.04 6.66 -14.48
N GLN A 97 3.67 5.80 -15.28
CA GLN A 97 5.11 5.76 -15.52
C GLN A 97 5.48 6.22 -16.95
N ALA A 98 4.69 7.12 -17.51
CA ALA A 98 4.95 7.64 -18.86
C ALA A 98 6.31 8.35 -18.94
N ASP A 99 6.96 8.24 -20.10
CA ASP A 99 8.21 8.92 -20.40
C ASP A 99 7.99 10.43 -20.40
N GLY A 100 8.78 11.16 -19.61
CA GLY A 100 8.70 12.63 -19.54
C GLY A 100 7.83 13.14 -18.41
N GLY A 101 6.93 12.33 -17.86
CA GLY A 101 6.09 12.68 -16.72
C GLY A 101 4.90 11.75 -16.57
N SER A 102 4.34 11.67 -15.37
CA SER A 102 3.12 10.93 -15.14
C SER A 102 1.91 11.69 -15.69
N GLN A 103 1.11 11.03 -16.50
CA GLN A 103 -0.16 11.58 -17.00
C GLN A 103 -1.26 11.63 -15.94
N VAL A 104 -1.00 11.08 -14.73
CA VAL A 104 -2.00 10.90 -13.67
C VAL A 104 -1.69 11.81 -12.50
N GLY A 105 -2.64 12.65 -12.10
CA GLY A 105 -2.45 13.64 -11.04
C GLY A 105 -2.62 13.09 -9.62
N LEU A 106 -3.52 12.11 -9.41
CA LEU A 106 -3.77 11.50 -8.11
C LEU A 106 -3.69 9.99 -8.21
N ILE A 107 -2.81 9.40 -7.39
CA ILE A 107 -2.51 7.98 -7.43
C ILE A 107 -2.67 7.41 -6.03
N PHE A 108 -3.29 6.25 -5.96
CA PHE A 108 -3.37 5.43 -4.76
C PHE A 108 -2.54 4.18 -4.97
N GLY A 109 -1.83 3.73 -3.96
CA GLY A 109 -1.02 2.54 -4.09
C GLY A 109 -0.21 2.26 -2.84
N TRP A 110 0.72 1.34 -2.98
CA TRP A 110 1.55 0.86 -1.88
C TRP A 110 2.61 1.90 -1.48
N THR A 111 3.45 2.31 -2.42
CA THR A 111 4.43 3.39 -2.26
C THR A 111 4.48 4.21 -3.55
N ALA A 112 4.89 5.48 -3.46
CA ALA A 112 4.95 6.36 -4.64
C ALA A 112 5.89 5.80 -5.71
N ASP A 113 7.08 5.39 -5.34
CA ASP A 113 8.08 4.84 -6.25
C ASP A 113 7.61 3.54 -6.96
N ALA A 114 6.90 2.66 -6.26
CA ALA A 114 6.32 1.46 -6.85
C ALA A 114 5.22 1.79 -7.88
N GLN A 115 4.48 2.88 -7.66
CA GLN A 115 3.38 3.27 -8.55
C GLN A 115 3.87 4.06 -9.77
N VAL A 116 4.69 5.07 -9.56
CA VAL A 116 5.07 6.04 -10.61
C VAL A 116 6.49 5.84 -11.14
N GLY A 117 7.26 4.92 -10.55
CA GLY A 117 8.61 4.59 -11.01
C GLY A 117 9.51 5.83 -11.10
N PRO A 118 10.08 6.12 -12.30
CA PRO A 118 11.01 7.23 -12.47
C PRO A 118 10.39 8.62 -12.25
N ASN A 119 9.06 8.72 -12.16
CA ASN A 119 8.35 9.97 -11.96
C ASN A 119 8.10 10.32 -10.48
N VAL A 120 8.72 9.59 -9.55
CA VAL A 120 8.49 9.75 -8.10
C VAL A 120 8.70 11.17 -7.59
N ASP A 121 9.69 11.89 -8.12
CA ASP A 121 9.99 13.28 -7.74
C ASP A 121 8.87 14.28 -8.09
N GLN A 122 7.92 13.89 -8.94
CA GLN A 122 6.76 14.70 -9.30
C GLN A 122 5.63 14.58 -8.27
N PHE A 123 5.71 13.62 -7.37
CA PHE A 123 4.64 13.27 -6.45
C PHE A 123 5.00 13.61 -5.00
N LYS A 124 3.97 13.92 -4.25
CA LYS A 124 4.03 14.12 -2.81
C LYS A 124 2.93 13.30 -2.15
N THR A 125 3.28 12.59 -1.11
CA THR A 125 2.28 11.90 -0.27
C THR A 125 1.33 12.91 0.35
N LEU A 126 0.05 12.63 0.28
CA LEU A 126 -1.00 13.44 0.89
C LEU A 126 -1.46 12.79 2.18
N GLU A 127 -1.67 13.60 3.19
CA GLU A 127 -2.42 13.20 4.39
C GLU A 127 -3.87 12.87 4.03
N ALA A 128 -4.55 12.14 4.91
CA ALA A 128 -5.97 11.86 4.74
C ALA A 128 -6.76 13.18 4.57
N VAL A 129 -7.57 13.22 3.53
CA VAL A 129 -8.37 14.42 3.21
C VAL A 129 -9.48 14.58 4.26
N GLU A 130 -9.67 15.82 4.71
CA GLU A 130 -10.77 16.17 5.62
C GLU A 130 -12.13 15.89 4.95
N GLY A 131 -12.95 15.12 5.63
CA GLY A 131 -14.29 14.81 5.18
C GLY A 131 -15.28 15.97 5.37
N TYR A 132 -16.48 15.82 4.84
CA TYR A 132 -17.56 16.81 4.88
C TYR A 132 -18.01 17.17 6.32
N ASP A 133 -17.69 16.34 7.29
CA ASP A 133 -17.99 16.51 8.71
C ASP A 133 -16.80 16.96 9.56
N GLY A 134 -15.67 17.31 8.91
CA GLY A 134 -14.46 17.76 9.55
C GLY A 134 -13.58 16.65 10.14
N ASN A 135 -13.90 15.39 9.87
CA ASN A 135 -13.09 14.25 10.29
C ASN A 135 -12.22 13.74 9.14
N HIS A 136 -11.10 13.10 9.49
CA HIS A 136 -10.26 12.37 8.55
C HIS A 136 -10.58 10.88 8.64
N TYR A 137 -10.87 10.28 7.51
CA TYR A 137 -11.23 8.87 7.44
C TYR A 137 -10.13 8.09 6.73
N VAL A 138 -9.55 7.13 7.42
CA VAL A 138 -8.53 6.22 6.91
C VAL A 138 -8.97 4.79 7.14
N GLU A 139 -8.53 3.88 6.28
CA GLU A 139 -8.73 2.45 6.49
C GLU A 139 -7.86 2.02 7.69
N ALA A 140 -8.48 1.62 8.78
CA ALA A 140 -7.77 1.01 9.87
C ALA A 140 -7.35 -0.43 9.50
N ALA A 141 -6.17 -0.86 9.91
CA ALA A 141 -5.81 -2.26 9.88
C ALA A 141 -6.86 -3.06 10.67
N THR A 142 -7.56 -3.98 10.03
CA THR A 142 -8.62 -4.76 10.65
C THR A 142 -8.08 -5.85 11.58
N ASN A 143 -6.79 -6.10 11.54
CA ASN A 143 -6.12 -7.10 12.34
C ASN A 143 -5.26 -6.42 13.40
N TYR A 144 -5.83 -6.21 14.59
CA TYR A 144 -5.16 -5.57 15.73
C TYR A 144 -3.83 -6.22 16.14
N LEU A 145 -3.62 -7.45 15.75
CA LEU A 145 -2.42 -8.20 16.11
C LEU A 145 -1.48 -8.38 14.94
N ASP A 146 -1.88 -7.90 13.77
CA ASP A 146 -1.17 -8.15 12.50
C ASP A 146 -0.68 -9.61 12.38
N ILE A 147 -1.57 -10.53 12.72
CA ILE A 147 -1.31 -11.96 12.72
C ILE A 147 -1.88 -12.55 11.45
N SER A 148 -1.02 -13.04 10.58
CA SER A 148 -1.42 -13.90 9.48
C SER A 148 -1.78 -15.30 10.01
N ASP A 149 -2.92 -15.83 9.60
CA ASP A 149 -3.32 -17.19 9.93
C ASP A 149 -2.83 -18.19 8.88
N ARG A 150 -2.55 -19.39 9.31
CA ARG A 150 -2.17 -20.52 8.42
C ARG A 150 -0.85 -20.38 7.68
N GLU A 151 0.06 -19.56 8.14
CA GLU A 151 1.39 -19.36 7.57
C GLU A 151 2.28 -20.61 7.74
N LEU A 152 2.13 -21.35 8.84
CA LEU A 152 2.79 -22.61 9.07
C LEU A 152 1.77 -23.73 9.31
N MET A 153 1.80 -24.74 8.46
CA MET A 153 0.96 -25.93 8.61
C MET A 153 1.82 -27.18 8.80
N ILE A 154 1.55 -27.93 9.86
CA ILE A 154 2.21 -29.21 10.13
C ILE A 154 1.29 -30.36 9.72
N SER A 155 1.78 -31.22 8.84
CA SER A 155 1.04 -32.42 8.45
C SER A 155 0.81 -33.32 9.66
N LYS A 156 -0.39 -33.92 9.76
CA LYS A 156 -0.72 -34.92 10.77
C LYS A 156 0.22 -36.16 10.74
N ASP A 157 0.88 -36.39 9.61
CA ASP A 157 1.80 -37.51 9.41
C ASP A 157 3.26 -37.12 9.75
N CYS A 158 3.50 -35.90 10.25
CA CYS A 158 4.81 -35.47 10.74
C CYS A 158 5.22 -36.35 11.92
N LYS A 159 6.41 -36.95 11.82
CA LYS A 159 6.91 -37.89 12.83
C LYS A 159 7.56 -37.21 14.05
N ASP A 160 7.99 -35.98 13.86
CA ASP A 160 8.65 -35.19 14.91
C ASP A 160 8.22 -33.71 14.82
N PRO A 161 6.99 -33.41 15.25
CA PRO A 161 6.49 -32.05 15.24
C PRO A 161 7.23 -31.14 16.22
N ASP A 162 7.79 -31.67 17.30
CA ASP A 162 8.52 -30.87 18.28
C ASP A 162 9.81 -30.29 17.71
N THR A 163 10.55 -31.08 16.94
CA THR A 163 11.76 -30.60 16.24
C THR A 163 11.40 -29.60 15.18
N LEU A 164 10.29 -29.80 14.43
CA LEU A 164 9.83 -28.85 13.42
C LEU A 164 9.41 -27.52 14.05
N LEU A 165 8.70 -27.54 15.18
CA LEU A 165 8.31 -26.32 15.89
C LEU A 165 9.52 -25.55 16.42
N LYS A 166 10.52 -26.23 16.99
CA LYS A 166 11.76 -25.56 17.43
C LYS A 166 12.50 -24.91 16.26
N TRP A 167 12.54 -25.56 15.12
CA TRP A 167 13.13 -24.97 13.92
C TRP A 167 12.33 -23.75 13.44
N ALA A 168 11.01 -23.82 13.46
CA ALA A 168 10.15 -22.72 13.08
C ALA A 168 10.27 -21.52 14.03
N ASP A 169 10.46 -21.77 15.33
CA ASP A 169 10.62 -20.75 16.37
C ASP A 169 11.87 -19.88 16.17
N GLU A 170 12.91 -20.40 15.54
CA GLU A 170 14.12 -19.63 15.20
C GLU A 170 13.85 -18.47 14.23
N PHE A 171 12.78 -18.54 13.41
CA PHE A 171 12.40 -17.46 12.50
C PHE A 171 11.83 -16.24 13.23
N TYR A 172 11.37 -16.40 14.47
CA TYR A 172 10.79 -15.32 15.27
C TYR A 172 11.82 -14.55 16.10
N THR A 173 13.11 -14.83 15.93
CA THR A 173 14.17 -14.00 16.50
C THR A 173 14.30 -12.70 15.73
N ASP A 174 14.73 -11.60 16.39
CA ASP A 174 14.91 -10.28 15.74
C ASP A 174 15.77 -10.39 14.48
N LEU A 175 16.89 -11.11 14.56
CA LEU A 175 17.81 -11.26 13.44
C LEU A 175 17.23 -12.03 12.26
N ALA A 176 16.49 -13.10 12.53
CA ALA A 176 15.82 -13.87 11.49
C ALA A 176 14.67 -13.06 10.88
N SER A 177 13.88 -12.38 11.70
CA SER A 177 12.79 -11.51 11.26
C SER A 177 13.28 -10.37 10.36
N LEU A 178 14.40 -9.73 10.73
CA LEU A 178 15.06 -8.70 9.93
C LEU A 178 15.40 -9.21 8.53
N GLN A 179 16.06 -10.37 8.46
CA GLN A 179 16.48 -10.96 7.19
C GLN A 179 15.29 -11.52 6.39
N THR A 180 14.30 -12.05 7.07
CA THR A 180 13.06 -12.51 6.43
C THR A 180 12.32 -11.35 5.76
N PHE A 181 12.36 -10.15 6.34
CA PHE A 181 11.62 -9.01 5.85
C PHE A 181 12.40 -8.18 4.81
N TYR A 182 13.69 -7.90 5.06
CA TYR A 182 14.46 -6.96 4.21
C TYR A 182 15.52 -7.61 3.34
N GLY A 183 15.91 -8.86 3.61
CA GLY A 183 16.95 -9.56 2.86
C GLY A 183 18.18 -9.92 3.71
N THR A 184 19.30 -10.17 3.06
CA THR A 184 20.49 -10.75 3.72
C THR A 184 21.42 -9.67 4.26
N ILE A 185 21.89 -9.84 5.49
CA ILE A 185 22.95 -9.02 6.07
C ILE A 185 24.24 -9.16 5.24
N GLY A 186 24.84 -8.00 4.93
CA GLY A 186 26.01 -7.90 4.05
C GLY A 186 25.65 -7.82 2.56
N SER A 187 24.35 -7.79 2.22
CA SER A 187 23.87 -7.66 0.84
C SER A 187 22.79 -6.58 0.71
N GLN A 188 21.68 -6.70 1.42
CA GLN A 188 20.61 -5.73 1.48
C GLN A 188 20.55 -4.98 2.82
N ILE A 189 21.29 -5.46 3.79
CA ILE A 189 21.31 -4.93 5.16
C ILE A 189 22.74 -4.75 5.62
N THR A 190 23.07 -3.59 6.15
CA THR A 190 24.34 -3.29 6.82
C THR A 190 24.15 -3.45 8.34
N ASP A 191 24.97 -4.32 8.97
CA ASP A 191 25.07 -4.44 10.42
C ASP A 191 26.03 -3.36 10.94
N ASN A 192 25.53 -2.47 11.81
CA ASN A 192 26.33 -1.39 12.40
C ASN A 192 27.26 -1.86 13.52
N GLY A 193 27.13 -3.11 14.00
CA GLY A 193 27.96 -3.70 15.03
C GLY A 193 27.60 -3.29 16.46
N ASP A 194 26.57 -2.49 16.65
CA ASP A 194 26.05 -2.02 17.94
C ASP A 194 24.65 -2.57 18.26
N GLY A 195 24.15 -3.47 17.43
CA GLY A 195 22.80 -4.05 17.53
C GLY A 195 21.75 -3.30 16.73
N THR A 196 22.19 -2.32 15.92
CA THR A 196 21.33 -1.64 14.95
C THR A 196 21.71 -2.00 13.52
N TYR A 197 20.79 -1.78 12.60
CA TYR A 197 20.90 -2.19 11.21
C TYR A 197 20.41 -1.10 10.27
N ASN A 198 21.06 -0.95 9.14
CA ASN A 198 20.58 -0.11 8.05
C ASN A 198 20.11 -1.00 6.91
N VAL A 199 18.93 -0.73 6.37
CA VAL A 199 18.50 -1.30 5.11
C VAL A 199 19.09 -0.46 3.99
N ASP A 200 19.81 -1.11 3.08
CA ASP A 200 20.58 -0.42 2.05
C ASP A 200 19.70 -0.05 0.85
N VAL A 201 19.97 1.09 0.23
CA VAL A 201 19.34 1.46 -1.04
C VAL A 201 19.69 0.42 -2.10
N PRO A 202 18.71 -0.14 -2.83
CA PRO A 202 18.98 -1.14 -3.85
C PRO A 202 19.90 -0.60 -4.95
N SER A 203 21.02 -1.30 -5.21
CA SER A 203 22.04 -0.86 -6.17
C SER A 203 21.62 -1.00 -7.64
N ASP A 204 20.54 -1.72 -7.91
CA ASP A 204 19.96 -1.92 -9.25
C ASP A 204 18.92 -0.87 -9.62
N GLY A 205 18.67 0.11 -8.73
CA GLY A 205 17.67 1.16 -8.92
C GLY A 205 16.23 0.72 -8.71
N SER A 206 16.01 -0.51 -8.20
CA SER A 206 14.67 -0.94 -7.78
C SER A 206 14.24 -0.23 -6.50
N SER A 207 12.94 -0.19 -6.24
CA SER A 207 12.43 0.26 -4.96
C SER A 207 12.85 -0.68 -3.82
N LEU A 208 12.90 -0.16 -2.60
CA LEU A 208 13.15 -0.98 -1.41
C LEU A 208 12.15 -2.13 -1.31
N ASP A 209 10.89 -1.85 -1.61
CA ASP A 209 9.81 -2.83 -1.61
C ASP A 209 10.03 -3.95 -2.63
N THR A 210 10.37 -3.59 -3.87
CA THR A 210 10.69 -4.56 -4.92
C THR A 210 11.94 -5.37 -4.59
N SER A 211 12.97 -4.75 -4.01
CA SER A 211 14.17 -5.44 -3.57
C SER A 211 13.88 -6.43 -2.44
N ALA A 212 13.13 -6.03 -1.43
CA ALA A 212 12.71 -6.91 -0.34
C ALA A 212 11.88 -8.10 -0.87
N TRP A 213 10.90 -7.83 -1.72
CA TRP A 213 10.12 -8.88 -2.39
C TRP A 213 10.99 -9.89 -3.15
N SER A 214 11.99 -9.40 -3.89
CA SER A 214 12.82 -10.23 -4.77
C SER A 214 13.91 -11.01 -4.02
N ASN A 215 14.40 -10.49 -2.88
CA ASN A 215 15.58 -11.00 -2.19
C ASN A 215 15.30 -11.56 -0.80
N SER A 216 14.05 -11.57 -0.36
CA SER A 216 13.67 -12.05 0.97
C SER A 216 12.41 -12.94 0.94
N LEU A 217 12.03 -13.46 2.09
CA LEU A 217 10.77 -14.18 2.29
C LEU A 217 9.67 -13.26 2.85
N ARG A 218 9.76 -11.96 2.62
CA ARG A 218 8.94 -10.90 3.22
C ARG A 218 7.47 -11.28 3.38
N ASP A 219 6.81 -11.72 2.31
CA ASP A 219 5.38 -11.98 2.32
C ASP A 219 5.01 -13.43 2.69
N PHE A 220 5.99 -14.31 2.78
CA PHE A 220 5.75 -15.75 2.96
C PHE A 220 6.47 -16.35 4.16
N GLY A 221 7.49 -15.66 4.68
CA GLY A 221 8.29 -16.17 5.79
C GLY A 221 7.74 -15.78 7.16
N PRO A 222 7.86 -16.69 8.16
CA PRO A 222 7.52 -16.35 9.53
C PRO A 222 8.45 -15.23 10.03
N LYS A 223 7.90 -14.28 10.76
CA LYS A 223 8.64 -13.17 11.36
C LYS A 223 7.88 -12.59 12.54
N TYR A 224 8.59 -11.95 13.45
CA TYR A 224 8.03 -11.21 14.56
C TYR A 224 8.69 -9.82 14.62
N MET A 225 7.91 -8.79 14.42
CA MET A 225 8.35 -7.40 14.35
C MET A 225 7.46 -6.59 15.29
N ASN A 226 8.05 -6.05 16.34
CA ASN A 226 7.41 -5.19 17.32
C ASN A 226 8.06 -3.79 17.29
N GLU A 227 7.57 -2.85 18.09
CA GLU A 227 8.14 -1.50 18.19
C GLU A 227 9.65 -1.53 18.48
N ASP A 228 10.09 -2.35 19.44
CA ASP A 228 11.52 -2.49 19.77
C ASP A 228 12.38 -2.98 18.59
N PHE A 229 11.78 -3.72 17.66
CA PHE A 229 12.43 -4.15 16.43
C PHE A 229 12.66 -2.97 15.49
N TYR A 230 11.63 -2.15 15.26
CA TYR A 230 11.72 -1.00 14.38
C TYR A 230 12.70 0.06 14.90
N ASP A 231 12.85 0.21 16.21
CA ASP A 231 13.86 1.11 16.81
C ASP A 231 15.31 0.71 16.46
N LYS A 232 15.53 -0.54 16.07
CA LYS A 232 16.85 -1.06 15.68
C LYS A 232 17.12 -0.98 14.18
N VAL A 233 16.13 -0.63 13.36
CA VAL A 233 16.22 -0.69 11.91
C VAL A 233 16.05 0.71 11.30
N SER A 234 17.05 1.17 10.58
CA SER A 234 17.00 2.44 9.83
C SER A 234 16.73 2.16 8.36
N LEU A 235 15.71 2.81 7.81
CA LEU A 235 15.38 2.81 6.39
C LEU A 235 16.03 4.01 5.69
N PRO A 236 16.28 3.96 4.37
CA PRO A 236 16.70 5.11 3.59
C PRO A 236 15.70 6.27 3.71
N GLU A 237 16.22 7.52 3.82
CA GLU A 237 15.40 8.72 4.07
C GLU A 237 14.30 8.96 3.03
N ASP A 238 14.59 8.71 1.77
CA ASP A 238 13.70 8.90 0.64
C ASP A 238 12.62 7.81 0.49
N GLN A 239 12.75 6.71 1.22
CA GLN A 239 11.78 5.60 1.20
C GLN A 239 11.09 5.38 2.56
N GLY A 240 11.56 6.05 3.60
CA GLY A 240 11.00 5.99 4.95
C GLY A 240 9.74 6.82 5.16
N ASP A 241 9.55 7.89 4.39
CA ASP A 241 8.44 8.83 4.62
C ASP A 241 7.05 8.21 4.31
N GLY A 242 6.97 7.30 3.34
CA GLY A 242 5.73 6.57 3.06
C GLY A 242 5.34 5.55 4.14
N ILE A 243 6.32 5.04 4.89
CA ILE A 243 6.10 4.10 5.99
C ILE A 243 5.80 4.85 7.30
N LYS A 244 6.48 5.98 7.54
CA LYS A 244 6.22 6.82 8.73
C LYS A 244 4.82 7.44 8.74
N LEU A 245 4.22 7.71 7.58
CA LEU A 245 2.84 8.19 7.46
C LEU A 245 1.80 7.10 7.71
N ALA A 246 2.21 5.82 7.71
CA ALA A 246 1.33 4.71 8.06
C ALA A 246 1.34 4.39 9.58
N ASP A 247 2.35 4.91 10.30
CA ASP A 247 2.54 4.68 11.74
C ASP A 247 2.03 5.85 12.61
N ASP A 248 1.77 7.05 12.03
CA ASP A 248 1.18 8.22 12.68
C ASP A 248 -0.36 8.24 12.49
#